data_bcfe9b77f4d85990722e84d95c507cd9
#
_entry.id   bcfe9b77f4d85990722e84d95c507cd9
#
_cell.length_a   1.000
_cell.length_b   1.000
_cell.length_c   1.000
_cell.angle_alpha   90.00
_cell.angle_beta   90.00
_cell.angle_gamma   90.00
#
_symmetry.space_group_name_H-M   'P 1'
#
loop_
_entity.id
_entity.type
_entity.pdbx_description
1 polymer ?
#
loop_
_entity_poly.entity_id
_entity_poly.type
_entity_poly.pdbx_seq_one_letter_code
_entity_poly.pdbx_strand_id
1 'polypeptide(L)'
;MRLNDVLELIPDEGGPDLLVMELATGRERTIDGIARSGQVVLGHAKTRESMRAGLAMYFETLNDHWLLEVAQRIVSELGIEYFFNIQLVGDYVIEINPRISTIVYQQDLNLPYLGVKNALGEISNEELAQLGARVRPTRRALRYFDQVEWDE
;
A
#
# COMPACT_ATOMS: atom_id res chain seq x y z
N MET A 1 -11.71 23.15 -7.35
CA MET A 1 -12.94 23.08 -8.16
C MET A 1 -14.13 23.14 -7.20
N ARG A 2 -15.14 23.95 -7.45
CA ARG A 2 -16.32 24.03 -6.58
C ARG A 2 -17.29 22.92 -6.95
N LEU A 3 -18.19 22.51 -6.05
CA LEU A 3 -19.17 21.47 -6.32
C LEU A 3 -20.03 21.80 -7.56
N ASN A 4 -20.47 23.06 -7.69
CA ASN A 4 -21.27 23.47 -8.84
C ASN A 4 -20.51 23.29 -10.17
N ASP A 5 -19.19 23.59 -10.20
CA ASP A 5 -18.36 23.39 -11.39
C ASP A 5 -18.29 21.90 -11.79
N VAL A 6 -18.35 21.00 -10.80
CA VAL A 6 -18.39 19.54 -11.04
C VAL A 6 -19.76 19.13 -11.56
N LEU A 7 -20.83 19.63 -10.95
CA LEU A 7 -22.20 19.28 -11.34
C LEU A 7 -22.53 19.73 -12.79
N GLU A 8 -21.96 20.85 -13.23
CA GLU A 8 -22.11 21.34 -14.63
C GLU A 8 -21.39 20.43 -15.64
N LEU A 9 -20.41 19.61 -15.21
CA LEU A 9 -19.67 18.67 -16.07
C LEU A 9 -20.32 17.29 -16.14
N ILE A 10 -21.31 17.03 -15.29
CA ILE A 10 -22.00 15.74 -15.25
C ILE A 10 -23.20 15.84 -16.19
N PRO A 11 -23.31 14.98 -17.22
CA PRO A 11 -24.49 14.97 -18.07
C PRO A 11 -25.73 14.56 -17.27
N ASP A 12 -26.88 15.13 -17.59
CA ASP A 12 -28.16 14.84 -16.93
C ASP A 12 -28.58 13.37 -17.08
N GLU A 13 -28.16 12.73 -18.17
CA GLU A 13 -28.39 11.29 -18.41
C GLU A 13 -27.11 10.58 -18.87
N GLY A 14 -26.90 9.37 -18.37
CA GLY A 14 -25.81 8.48 -18.84
C GLY A 14 -24.41 8.87 -18.38
N GLY A 15 -24.27 9.71 -17.36
CA GLY A 15 -23.00 10.03 -16.72
C GLY A 15 -22.46 8.85 -15.88
N PRO A 16 -21.16 8.86 -15.54
CA PRO A 16 -20.60 7.88 -14.64
C PRO A 16 -21.15 8.03 -13.23
N ASP A 17 -21.28 6.92 -12.50
CA ASP A 17 -21.54 6.97 -11.06
C ASP A 17 -20.39 7.68 -10.35
N LEU A 18 -20.70 8.71 -9.57
CA LEU A 18 -19.74 9.49 -8.82
C LEU A 18 -19.94 9.29 -7.32
N LEU A 19 -18.84 9.08 -6.62
CA LEU A 19 -18.80 9.07 -5.16
C LEU A 19 -18.34 10.46 -4.66
N VAL A 20 -19.21 11.11 -3.89
CA VAL A 20 -18.86 12.35 -3.18
C VAL A 20 -18.52 12.00 -1.74
N MET A 21 -17.33 12.38 -1.32
CA MET A 21 -16.85 12.10 0.03
C MET A 21 -16.09 13.30 0.61
N GLU A 22 -15.88 13.30 1.91
CA GLU A 22 -15.05 14.30 2.56
C GLU A 22 -13.62 14.26 2.01
N LEU A 23 -13.04 15.43 1.78
CA LEU A 23 -11.64 15.55 1.37
C LEU A 23 -10.73 15.31 2.58
N ALA A 24 -10.12 14.15 2.63
CA ALA A 24 -9.08 13.87 3.62
C ALA A 24 -7.85 14.75 3.36
N THR A 25 -7.28 15.30 4.43
CA THR A 25 -6.09 16.15 4.38
C THR A 25 -4.98 15.56 5.22
N GLY A 26 -3.73 15.78 4.82
CA GLY A 26 -2.55 15.30 5.52
C GLY A 26 -1.56 14.57 4.62
N ARG A 27 -0.54 13.98 5.23
CA ARG A 27 0.46 13.19 4.50
C ARG A 27 -0.13 11.87 4.04
N GLU A 28 0.09 11.52 2.79
CA GLU A 28 -0.31 10.22 2.25
C GLU A 28 0.69 9.14 2.68
N ARG A 29 0.16 8.08 3.27
CA ARG A 29 0.93 6.94 3.76
C ARG A 29 0.30 5.63 3.27
N THR A 30 1.10 4.60 3.17
CA THR A 30 0.60 3.26 2.87
C THR A 30 1.35 2.22 3.71
N ILE A 31 0.66 1.13 4.00
CA ILE A 31 1.27 -0.07 4.54
C ILE A 31 0.97 -1.24 3.63
N ASP A 32 2.02 -1.94 3.23
CA ASP A 32 1.94 -3.21 2.52
C ASP A 32 2.36 -4.32 3.47
N GLY A 33 1.75 -5.49 3.35
CA GLY A 33 2.12 -6.58 4.24
C GLY A 33 1.60 -7.94 3.85
N ILE A 34 1.89 -8.87 4.73
CA ILE A 34 1.44 -10.26 4.69
C ILE A 34 0.66 -10.54 5.98
N ALA A 35 -0.53 -11.08 5.82
CA ALA A 35 -1.43 -11.46 6.90
C ALA A 35 -1.72 -12.95 6.87
N ARG A 36 -1.79 -13.58 8.04
CA ARG A 36 -2.15 -14.99 8.22
C ARG A 36 -3.04 -15.14 9.46
N SER A 37 -4.18 -15.81 9.28
CA SER A 37 -5.12 -16.12 10.38
C SER A 37 -5.51 -14.87 11.20
N GLY A 38 -5.82 -13.77 10.52
CA GLY A 38 -6.22 -12.51 11.14
C GLY A 38 -5.08 -11.72 11.82
N GLN A 39 -3.82 -12.09 11.56
CA GLN A 39 -2.66 -11.42 12.13
C GLN A 39 -1.78 -10.83 11.02
N VAL A 40 -1.30 -9.61 11.23
CA VAL A 40 -0.24 -9.04 10.41
C VAL A 40 1.09 -9.70 10.78
N VAL A 41 1.59 -10.55 9.91
CA VAL A 41 2.88 -11.25 10.10
C VAL A 41 4.05 -10.35 9.71
N LEU A 42 3.87 -9.60 8.63
CA LEU A 42 4.86 -8.65 8.15
C LEU A 42 4.12 -7.41 7.64
N GLY A 43 4.51 -6.22 8.12
CA GLY A 43 4.00 -4.94 7.66
C GLY A 43 5.13 -3.98 7.34
N HIS A 44 5.00 -3.25 6.24
CA HIS A 44 5.97 -2.31 5.74
C HIS A 44 5.32 -0.97 5.41
N ALA A 45 5.51 0.00 6.30
CA ALA A 45 4.94 1.34 6.15
C ALA A 45 5.85 2.28 5.36
N LYS A 46 5.26 3.13 4.54
CA LYS A 46 5.98 4.14 3.75
C LYS A 46 5.08 5.31 3.40
N THR A 47 5.70 6.43 3.05
CA THR A 47 5.01 7.59 2.49
C THR A 47 4.70 7.39 1.00
N ARG A 48 3.83 8.24 0.48
CA ARG A 48 3.52 8.34 -0.95
C ARG A 48 3.67 9.81 -1.34
N GLU A 49 4.88 10.20 -1.75
CA GLU A 49 5.20 11.61 -1.97
C GLU A 49 4.86 12.05 -3.40
N SER A 50 5.65 11.66 -4.37
CA SER A 50 5.43 12.01 -5.76
C SER A 50 4.65 10.90 -6.47
N MET A 51 3.54 11.25 -7.13
CA MET A 51 2.65 10.29 -7.76
C MET A 51 2.67 10.42 -9.29
N ARG A 52 2.65 9.28 -10.00
CA ARG A 52 2.43 9.21 -11.43
C ARG A 52 1.52 8.03 -11.75
N ALA A 53 0.36 8.31 -12.33
CA ALA A 53 -0.64 7.29 -12.68
C ALA A 53 -0.97 6.32 -11.51
N GLY A 54 -1.21 6.85 -10.32
CA GLY A 54 -1.48 6.06 -9.11
C GLY A 54 -0.27 5.40 -8.45
N LEU A 55 0.93 5.50 -9.07
CA LEU A 55 2.16 4.94 -8.52
C LEU A 55 2.92 6.00 -7.72
N ALA A 56 3.36 5.66 -6.51
CA ALA A 56 4.30 6.49 -5.79
C ALA A 56 5.67 6.39 -6.44
N MET A 57 6.13 7.50 -6.99
CA MET A 57 7.44 7.61 -7.64
C MET A 57 8.55 7.88 -6.63
N TYR A 58 8.23 8.58 -5.56
CA TYR A 58 9.14 8.82 -4.45
C TYR A 58 8.45 8.44 -3.15
N PHE A 59 9.15 7.74 -2.29
CA PHE A 59 8.67 7.34 -0.97
C PHE A 59 9.80 7.26 0.06
N GLU A 60 9.42 7.34 1.32
CA GLU A 60 10.29 7.12 2.47
C GLU A 60 9.69 6.03 3.34
N THR A 61 10.51 5.08 3.79
CA THR A 61 10.06 4.03 4.70
C THR A 61 9.85 4.60 6.10
N LEU A 62 8.83 4.12 6.78
CA LEU A 62 8.42 4.59 8.08
C LEU A 62 8.50 3.48 9.11
N ASN A 63 8.89 3.86 10.34
CA ASN A 63 8.66 3.05 11.53
C ASN A 63 7.41 3.62 12.23
N ASP A 64 6.24 3.25 11.75
CA ASP A 64 4.94 3.79 12.17
C ASP A 64 4.13 2.72 12.88
N HIS A 65 4.27 2.65 14.20
CA HIS A 65 3.56 1.68 15.04
C HIS A 65 2.04 1.86 14.99
N TRP A 66 1.55 3.10 14.94
CA TRP A 66 0.13 3.38 14.84
C TRP A 66 -0.46 2.82 13.54
N LEU A 67 0.25 2.99 12.43
CA LEU A 67 -0.18 2.46 11.13
C LEU A 67 -0.20 0.92 11.11
N LEU A 68 0.74 0.28 11.81
CA LEU A 68 0.73 -1.17 12.02
C LEU A 68 -0.47 -1.63 12.85
N GLU A 69 -0.83 -0.90 13.90
CA GLU A 69 -2.02 -1.20 14.72
C GLU A 69 -3.32 -1.03 13.93
N VAL A 70 -3.41 0.02 13.11
CA VAL A 70 -4.55 0.23 12.19
C VAL A 70 -4.65 -0.94 11.21
N ALA A 71 -3.53 -1.34 10.60
CA ALA A 71 -3.49 -2.48 9.68
C ALA A 71 -3.90 -3.79 10.38
N GLN A 72 -3.41 -4.03 11.59
CA GLN A 72 -3.78 -5.21 12.38
C GLN A 72 -5.28 -5.28 12.65
N ARG A 73 -5.91 -4.17 13.03
CA ARG A 73 -7.36 -4.11 13.23
C ARG A 73 -8.13 -4.42 11.95
N ILE A 74 -7.76 -3.79 10.84
CA ILE A 74 -8.41 -4.00 9.53
C ILE A 74 -8.27 -5.46 9.09
N VAL A 75 -7.06 -6.01 9.18
CA VAL A 75 -6.78 -7.40 8.83
C VAL A 75 -7.63 -8.36 9.65
N SER A 76 -7.71 -8.15 10.96
CA SER A 76 -8.49 -8.98 11.87
C SER A 76 -10.00 -8.90 11.59
N GLU A 77 -10.54 -7.68 11.45
CA GLU A 77 -11.99 -7.45 11.28
C GLU A 77 -12.50 -7.93 9.91
N LEU A 78 -11.68 -7.77 8.86
CA LEU A 78 -12.06 -8.16 7.50
C LEU A 78 -11.62 -9.58 7.12
N GLY A 79 -10.88 -10.28 7.98
CA GLY A 79 -10.37 -11.62 7.70
C GLY A 79 -9.42 -11.66 6.51
N ILE A 80 -8.58 -10.63 6.34
CA ILE A 80 -7.66 -10.57 5.21
C ILE A 80 -6.56 -11.62 5.36
N GLU A 81 -6.35 -12.39 4.31
CA GLU A 81 -5.31 -13.41 4.20
C GLU A 81 -4.31 -13.06 3.10
N TYR A 82 -3.07 -13.45 3.28
CA TYR A 82 -1.93 -13.23 2.39
C TYR A 82 -1.57 -11.75 2.29
N PHE A 83 -1.74 -11.13 1.14
CA PHE A 83 -1.27 -9.78 0.88
C PHE A 83 -2.32 -8.73 1.17
N PHE A 84 -1.88 -7.62 1.71
CA PHE A 84 -2.70 -6.43 1.85
C PHE A 84 -1.92 -5.16 1.51
N ASN A 85 -2.66 -4.16 1.07
CA ASN A 85 -2.20 -2.79 0.94
C ASN A 85 -3.30 -1.87 1.48
N ILE A 86 -2.96 -1.04 2.44
CA ILE A 86 -3.88 -0.07 3.06
C ILE A 86 -3.28 1.32 2.86
N GLN A 87 -4.10 2.26 2.38
CA GLN A 87 -3.69 3.63 2.10
C GLN A 87 -4.42 4.59 3.00
N LEU A 88 -3.69 5.60 3.49
CA LEU A 88 -4.21 6.64 4.38
C LEU A 88 -3.80 8.02 3.90
N VAL A 89 -4.67 9.00 4.16
CA VAL A 89 -4.35 10.43 4.08
C VAL A 89 -4.60 11.02 5.47
N GLY A 90 -3.57 11.57 6.10
CA GLY A 90 -3.63 11.88 7.51
C GLY A 90 -4.00 10.62 8.31
N ASP A 91 -5.07 10.67 9.09
CA ASP A 91 -5.55 9.55 9.90
C ASP A 91 -6.75 8.81 9.27
N TYR A 92 -7.14 9.19 8.05
CA TYR A 92 -8.24 8.56 7.32
C TYR A 92 -7.76 7.42 6.45
N VAL A 93 -8.35 6.25 6.60
CA VAL A 93 -8.20 5.13 5.66
C VAL A 93 -9.00 5.45 4.41
N ILE A 94 -8.33 5.54 3.27
CA ILE A 94 -8.96 5.88 1.99
C ILE A 94 -9.10 4.69 1.05
N GLU A 95 -8.28 3.65 1.22
CA GLU A 95 -8.30 2.48 0.36
C GLU A 95 -7.77 1.25 1.09
N ILE A 96 -8.48 0.12 0.93
CA ILE A 96 -8.07 -1.19 1.44
C ILE A 96 -8.05 -2.16 0.25
N ASN A 97 -6.86 -2.70 -0.04
CA ASN A 97 -6.64 -3.65 -1.12
C ASN A 97 -6.18 -4.99 -0.55
N PRO A 98 -7.01 -6.04 -0.56
CA PRO A 98 -6.60 -7.40 -0.16
C PRO A 98 -5.79 -8.07 -1.27
N ARG A 99 -4.74 -7.44 -1.69
CA ARG A 99 -3.85 -7.87 -2.76
C ARG A 99 -2.47 -7.24 -2.63
N ILE A 100 -1.53 -7.76 -3.38
CA ILE A 100 -0.20 -7.18 -3.52
C ILE A 100 -0.26 -5.80 -4.17
N SER A 101 0.54 -4.88 -3.70
CA SER A 101 0.67 -3.54 -4.28
C SER A 101 1.78 -3.49 -5.34
N THR A 102 1.79 -2.40 -6.11
CA THR A 102 2.81 -2.15 -7.13
C THR A 102 4.17 -1.72 -6.56
N ILE A 103 4.23 -1.34 -5.29
CA ILE A 103 5.47 -1.01 -4.58
C ILE A 103 5.64 -2.00 -3.44
N VAL A 104 6.11 -3.18 -3.77
CA VAL A 104 6.00 -4.34 -2.88
C VAL A 104 7.33 -4.84 -2.35
N TYR A 105 8.45 -4.28 -2.80
CA TYR A 105 9.76 -4.71 -2.33
C TYR A 105 10.76 -3.57 -2.23
N GLN A 106 11.70 -3.78 -1.35
CA GLN A 106 12.95 -3.03 -1.25
C GLN A 106 14.11 -3.98 -1.55
N GLN A 107 15.32 -3.44 -1.60
CA GLN A 107 16.53 -4.23 -1.84
C GLN A 107 16.63 -5.45 -0.92
N ASP A 108 16.18 -5.29 0.34
CA ASP A 108 16.32 -6.31 1.38
C ASP A 108 14.98 -6.99 1.73
N LEU A 109 13.89 -6.66 1.02
CA LEU A 109 12.55 -7.16 1.31
C LEU A 109 11.72 -7.29 0.04
N ASN A 110 11.59 -8.50 -0.47
CA ASN A 110 10.73 -8.84 -1.60
C ASN A 110 9.44 -9.48 -1.09
N LEU A 111 8.41 -8.67 -0.83
CA LEU A 111 7.13 -9.15 -0.30
C LEU A 111 6.49 -10.25 -1.15
N PRO A 112 6.38 -10.14 -2.51
CA PRO A 112 5.81 -11.19 -3.33
C PRO A 112 6.48 -12.54 -3.12
N TYR A 113 7.81 -12.55 -3.18
CA TYR A 113 8.60 -13.76 -3.02
C TYR A 113 8.42 -14.38 -1.63
N LEU A 114 8.49 -13.56 -0.58
CA LEU A 114 8.33 -14.01 0.80
C LEU A 114 6.94 -14.55 1.07
N GLY A 115 5.90 -13.89 0.54
CA GLY A 115 4.52 -14.34 0.72
C GLY A 115 4.24 -15.68 0.01
N VAL A 116 4.79 -15.88 -1.20
CA VAL A 116 4.71 -17.18 -1.88
C VAL A 116 5.41 -18.26 -1.09
N LYS A 117 6.62 -18.02 -0.62
CA LYS A 117 7.36 -18.98 0.22
C LYS A 117 6.60 -19.35 1.49
N ASN A 118 6.01 -18.36 2.15
CA ASN A 118 5.20 -18.63 3.33
C ASN A 118 3.94 -19.45 3.00
N ALA A 119 3.27 -19.14 1.90
CA ALA A 119 2.10 -19.89 1.45
C ALA A 119 2.43 -21.37 1.12
N LEU A 120 3.65 -21.61 0.62
CA LEU A 120 4.16 -22.96 0.33
C LEU A 120 4.74 -23.67 1.57
N GLY A 121 4.80 -23.02 2.73
CA GLY A 121 5.38 -23.57 3.95
C GLY A 121 6.90 -23.61 3.96
N GLU A 122 7.56 -22.91 3.03
CA GLU A 122 9.03 -22.84 2.93
C GLU A 122 9.66 -21.84 3.90
N ILE A 123 8.86 -20.94 4.48
CA ILE A 123 9.24 -19.96 5.48
C ILE A 123 8.12 -19.80 6.50
N SER A 124 8.44 -19.80 7.77
CA SER A 124 7.48 -19.67 8.86
C SER A 124 7.00 -18.21 9.05
N ASN A 125 5.92 -18.02 9.81
CA ASN A 125 5.45 -16.70 10.19
C ASN A 125 6.48 -15.96 11.07
N GLU A 126 7.18 -16.68 11.95
CA GLU A 126 8.21 -16.14 12.82
C GLU A 126 9.42 -15.64 12.02
N GLU A 127 9.85 -16.39 11.00
CA GLU A 127 10.92 -15.96 10.10
C GLU A 127 10.51 -14.73 9.29
N LEU A 128 9.26 -14.67 8.80
CA LEU A 128 8.73 -13.47 8.13
C LEU A 128 8.74 -12.24 9.03
N ALA A 129 8.28 -12.38 10.27
CA ALA A 129 8.28 -11.30 11.25
C ALA A 129 9.71 -10.79 11.54
N GLN A 130 10.69 -11.70 11.65
CA GLN A 130 12.11 -11.36 11.82
C GLN A 130 12.68 -10.60 10.60
N LEU A 131 12.28 -10.98 9.40
CA LEU A 131 12.68 -10.26 8.17
C LEU A 131 12.05 -8.87 8.13
N GLY A 132 10.77 -8.74 8.49
CA GLY A 132 10.09 -7.46 8.60
C GLY A 132 10.77 -6.48 9.57
N ALA A 133 11.25 -6.99 10.70
CA ALA A 133 11.99 -6.21 11.69
C ALA A 133 13.35 -5.66 11.18
N ARG A 134 13.90 -6.19 10.09
CA ARG A 134 15.12 -5.71 9.45
C ARG A 134 14.91 -4.57 8.46
N VAL A 135 13.68 -4.23 8.16
CA VAL A 135 13.36 -3.10 7.26
C VAL A 135 13.89 -1.82 7.89
N ARG A 136 14.73 -1.11 7.15
CA ARG A 136 15.33 0.14 7.64
C ARG A 136 14.31 1.27 7.57
N PRO A 137 13.97 1.91 8.69
CA PRO A 137 13.18 3.14 8.67
C PRO A 137 13.98 4.26 8.00
N THR A 138 13.27 5.28 7.50
CA THR A 138 13.85 6.48 6.87
C THR A 138 14.65 6.24 5.58
N ARG A 139 14.54 5.06 4.99
CA ARG A 139 15.12 4.81 3.67
C ARG A 139 14.28 5.52 2.60
N ARG A 140 14.96 6.27 1.74
CA ARG A 140 14.34 6.98 0.63
C ARG A 140 14.53 6.18 -0.66
N ALA A 141 13.51 6.15 -1.48
CA ALA A 141 13.55 5.51 -2.78
C ALA A 141 12.86 6.38 -3.84
N LEU A 142 13.50 6.46 -4.99
CA LEU A 142 12.98 7.09 -6.19
C LEU A 142 12.83 6.02 -7.26
N ARG A 143 11.64 5.93 -7.83
CA ARG A 143 11.38 5.09 -9.00
C ARG A 143 11.62 5.90 -10.28
N TYR A 144 12.29 5.31 -11.22
CA TYR A 144 12.49 5.87 -12.55
C TYR A 144 12.13 4.83 -13.61
N PHE A 145 11.86 5.30 -14.81
CA PHE A 145 11.66 4.46 -15.99
C PHE A 145 12.93 4.50 -16.83
N ASP A 146 13.29 3.35 -17.34
CA ASP A 146 14.43 3.19 -18.24
C ASP A 146 13.98 2.52 -19.54
N GLN A 147 14.74 2.69 -20.59
CA GLN A 147 14.50 2.12 -21.91
C GLN A 147 15.54 1.05 -22.19
N VAL A 148 15.09 -0.11 -22.64
CA VAL A 148 15.96 -1.18 -23.13
C VAL A 148 15.78 -1.27 -24.63
N GLU A 149 16.88 -1.22 -25.35
CA GLU A 149 16.92 -1.38 -26.81
C GLU A 149 17.59 -2.70 -27.14
N TRP A 150 17.09 -3.38 -28.17
CA TRP A 150 17.67 -4.63 -28.66
C TRP A 150 17.51 -4.70 -30.20
N ASP A 151 18.47 -5.32 -30.87
CA ASP A 151 18.38 -5.67 -32.27
C ASP A 151 17.80 -7.08 -32.44
N GLU A 152 17.09 -7.34 -33.54
CA GLU A 152 16.58 -8.68 -33.91
C GLU A 152 17.71 -9.60 -34.40
#